data_1481298204b965d38c715fe770f98ea3
#
_entry.id   1481298204b965d38c715fe770f98ea3
#
_cell.length_a   1.000
_cell.length_b   1.000
_cell.length_c   1.000
_cell.angle_alpha   90.00
_cell.angle_beta   90.00
_cell.angle_gamma   90.00
#
_symmetry.space_group_name_H-M   'P 1'
#
loop_
_entity.id
_entity.type
_entity.pdbx_description
1 polymer ?
#
loop_
_entity_poly.entity_id
_entity_poly.type
_entity_poly.pdbx_seq_one_letter_code
_entity_poly.pdbx_strand_id
1 'polypeptide(L)'
;VNRLVRILVGLGLCISGATLPAADYVIAVIDPTRIVEQSPQYEAARAQLKKEVGDREQKLAEQKKHLAELQQKLERNAAEMRPEELQRLKTDIRNRDRKIKYAQAEFHEDLSLRQNELRTKLVKQVEEVVAELAREENIDLILSEGLVYVSKRIDISDQVIGRLREKFETR
;
A
#
# COMPACT_ATOMS: atom_id res chain seq x y z
N VAL A 1 23.82 89.17 33.31
CA VAL A 1 22.69 88.67 33.98
C VAL A 1 22.13 87.47 33.18
N ASN A 2 21.92 86.33 33.77
CA ASN A 2 21.22 85.11 33.43
C ASN A 2 21.71 84.24 32.28
N ARG A 3 22.53 83.35 32.65
CA ARG A 3 22.82 82.18 31.93
C ARG A 3 21.87 81.11 32.42
N LEU A 4 20.88 80.79 31.65
CA LEU A 4 20.11 79.53 31.76
C LEU A 4 20.58 78.56 30.67
N VAL A 5 21.37 77.65 31.15
CA VAL A 5 21.98 76.58 30.37
C VAL A 5 20.89 75.62 29.92
N ARG A 6 20.77 75.48 28.63
CA ARG A 6 19.97 74.49 27.98
C ARG A 6 20.64 73.09 28.14
N ILE A 7 20.08 72.25 28.99
CA ILE A 7 20.37 70.83 29.02
C ILE A 7 19.19 70.14 28.33
N LEU A 8 19.27 69.96 27.01
CA LEU A 8 18.45 69.01 26.25
C LEU A 8 19.09 67.65 26.38
N VAL A 9 18.63 66.90 27.38
CA VAL A 9 18.95 65.48 27.48
C VAL A 9 18.08 64.78 26.44
N GLY A 10 18.72 64.47 25.31
CA GLY A 10 18.12 63.58 24.30
C GLY A 10 18.01 62.18 24.86
N LEU A 11 16.81 61.84 25.30
CA LEU A 11 16.45 60.47 25.66
C LEU A 11 16.31 59.68 24.34
N GLY A 12 17.42 59.19 23.85
CA GLY A 12 17.46 58.23 22.73
C GLY A 12 16.80 56.93 23.16
N LEU A 13 15.53 56.76 22.81
CA LEU A 13 14.80 55.51 22.97
C LEU A 13 15.39 54.51 21.97
N CYS A 14 16.43 53.79 22.37
CA CYS A 14 16.92 52.61 21.64
C CYS A 14 15.84 51.55 21.72
N ILE A 15 14.93 51.54 20.73
CA ILE A 15 14.07 50.41 20.45
C ILE A 15 15.01 49.30 19.91
N SER A 16 15.60 48.56 20.83
CA SER A 16 16.25 47.29 20.50
C SER A 16 15.14 46.38 20.02
N GLY A 17 14.95 46.32 18.68
CA GLY A 17 14.09 45.34 18.05
C GLY A 17 14.59 43.97 18.42
N ALA A 18 13.97 43.37 19.42
CA ALA A 18 14.15 41.96 19.68
C ALA A 18 13.60 41.22 18.47
N THR A 19 14.48 40.88 17.54
CA THR A 19 14.17 39.92 16.50
C THR A 19 13.93 38.58 17.21
N LEU A 20 12.66 38.25 17.42
CA LEU A 20 12.27 36.91 17.85
C LEU A 20 12.80 35.98 16.76
N PRO A 21 13.61 34.97 17.11
CA PRO A 21 14.01 33.96 16.13
C PRO A 21 12.72 33.32 15.58
N ALA A 22 12.47 33.48 14.30
CA ALA A 22 11.48 32.69 13.63
C ALA A 22 11.89 31.24 13.83
N ALA A 23 11.05 30.44 14.43
CA ALA A 23 11.32 29.01 14.52
C ALA A 23 11.38 28.48 13.08
N ASP A 24 12.57 28.09 12.64
CA ASP A 24 12.75 27.43 11.35
C ASP A 24 12.19 26.01 11.46
N TYR A 25 10.93 25.84 11.03
CA TYR A 25 10.32 24.52 10.93
C TYR A 25 10.91 23.77 9.74
N VAL A 26 11.37 22.56 9.99
CA VAL A 26 11.83 21.65 8.94
C VAL A 26 10.62 20.88 8.41
N ILE A 27 10.24 21.19 7.18
CA ILE A 27 9.10 20.54 6.51
C ILE A 27 9.64 19.64 5.41
N ALA A 28 9.18 18.39 5.39
CA ALA A 28 9.46 17.44 4.33
C ALA A 28 8.18 16.95 3.67
N VAL A 29 8.33 16.32 2.51
CA VAL A 29 7.24 15.73 1.75
C VAL A 29 7.62 14.33 1.36
N ILE A 30 6.63 13.44 1.36
CA ILE A 30 6.76 12.08 0.83
C ILE A 30 5.65 11.80 -0.20
N ASP A 31 5.97 10.95 -1.16
CA ASP A 31 5.00 10.30 -2.05
C ASP A 31 4.81 8.84 -1.62
N PRO A 32 3.75 8.54 -0.85
CA PRO A 32 3.51 7.19 -0.34
C PRO A 32 3.34 6.15 -1.44
N THR A 33 2.73 6.53 -2.57
CA THR A 33 2.52 5.63 -3.71
C THR A 33 3.86 5.22 -4.30
N ARG A 34 4.71 6.19 -4.60
CA ARG A 34 6.06 5.96 -5.12
C ARG A 34 6.91 5.12 -4.15
N ILE A 35 6.84 5.43 -2.85
CA ILE A 35 7.58 4.69 -1.82
C ILE A 35 7.14 3.23 -1.78
N VAL A 36 5.84 2.96 -1.75
CA VAL A 36 5.31 1.59 -1.74
C VAL A 36 5.71 0.84 -3.01
N GLU A 37 5.45 1.41 -4.18
CA GLU A 37 5.70 0.76 -5.47
C GLU A 37 7.17 0.46 -5.74
N GLN A 38 8.09 1.27 -5.21
CA GLN A 38 9.55 1.09 -5.38
C GLN A 38 10.23 0.36 -4.22
N SER A 39 9.44 -0.08 -3.22
CA SER A 39 10.00 -0.84 -2.10
C SER A 39 10.22 -2.31 -2.46
N PRO A 40 11.35 -2.92 -2.07
CA PRO A 40 11.60 -4.34 -2.31
C PRO A 40 10.59 -5.25 -1.60
N GLN A 41 10.01 -4.79 -0.49
CA GLN A 41 8.95 -5.48 0.23
C GLN A 41 7.69 -5.63 -0.63
N TYR A 42 7.33 -4.59 -1.37
CA TYR A 42 6.19 -4.62 -2.29
C TYR A 42 6.43 -5.59 -3.45
N GLU A 43 7.61 -5.53 -4.07
CA GLU A 43 7.97 -6.43 -5.16
C GLU A 43 7.95 -7.90 -4.71
N ALA A 44 8.52 -8.21 -3.55
CA ALA A 44 8.49 -9.56 -3.00
C ALA A 44 7.07 -10.04 -2.69
N ALA A 45 6.25 -9.19 -2.06
CA ALA A 45 4.85 -9.50 -1.74
C ALA A 45 4.01 -9.70 -3.00
N ARG A 46 4.22 -8.86 -4.03
CA ARG A 46 3.56 -8.98 -5.34
C ARG A 46 3.92 -10.27 -6.06
N ALA A 47 5.21 -10.63 -6.05
CA ALA A 47 5.68 -11.86 -6.68
C ALA A 47 5.08 -13.11 -6.00
N GLN A 48 5.06 -13.12 -4.67
CA GLN A 48 4.44 -14.21 -3.90
C GLN A 48 2.93 -14.30 -4.19
N LEU A 49 2.21 -13.19 -4.13
CA LEU A 49 0.77 -13.16 -4.41
C LEU A 49 0.46 -13.63 -5.83
N LYS A 50 1.24 -13.21 -6.83
CA LYS A 50 1.10 -13.65 -8.22
C LYS A 50 1.23 -15.17 -8.36
N LYS A 51 2.18 -15.78 -7.63
CA LYS A 51 2.35 -17.23 -7.62
C LYS A 51 1.14 -17.94 -6.99
N GLU A 52 0.71 -17.50 -5.80
CA GLU A 52 -0.45 -18.06 -5.10
C GLU A 52 -1.73 -17.97 -5.95
N VAL A 53 -1.93 -16.84 -6.63
CA VAL A 53 -3.05 -16.63 -7.58
C VAL A 53 -2.95 -17.59 -8.75
N GLY A 54 -1.79 -17.69 -9.40
CA GLY A 54 -1.58 -18.58 -10.55
C GLY A 54 -1.87 -20.05 -10.23
N ASP A 55 -1.40 -20.54 -9.10
CA ASP A 55 -1.62 -21.92 -8.66
C ASP A 55 -3.12 -22.22 -8.43
N ARG A 56 -3.87 -21.27 -7.86
CA ARG A 56 -5.32 -21.42 -7.63
C ARG A 56 -6.13 -21.29 -8.91
N GLU A 57 -5.78 -20.34 -9.79
CA GLU A 57 -6.41 -20.19 -11.11
C GLU A 57 -6.25 -21.44 -11.96
N GLN A 58 -5.07 -22.05 -11.97
CA GLN A 58 -4.82 -23.29 -12.68
C GLN A 58 -5.71 -24.42 -12.16
N LYS A 59 -5.80 -24.62 -10.86
CA LYS A 59 -6.67 -25.63 -10.25
C LYS A 59 -8.14 -25.42 -10.61
N LEU A 60 -8.61 -24.18 -10.57
CA LEU A 60 -9.99 -23.84 -10.96
C LEU A 60 -10.22 -24.09 -12.45
N ALA A 61 -9.26 -23.78 -13.32
CA ALA A 61 -9.33 -24.05 -14.75
C ALA A 61 -9.42 -25.55 -15.03
N GLU A 62 -8.62 -26.38 -14.37
CA GLU A 62 -8.66 -27.85 -14.47
C GLU A 62 -10.02 -28.40 -14.02
N GLN A 63 -10.55 -27.91 -12.90
CA GLN A 63 -11.87 -28.32 -12.40
C GLN A 63 -13.00 -27.95 -13.38
N LYS A 64 -12.96 -26.75 -13.96
CA LYS A 64 -13.92 -26.29 -14.98
C LYS A 64 -13.84 -27.13 -16.25
N LYS A 65 -12.61 -27.44 -16.70
CA LYS A 65 -12.38 -28.30 -17.85
C LYS A 65 -13.00 -29.68 -17.65
N HIS A 66 -12.74 -30.28 -16.48
CA HIS A 66 -13.31 -31.58 -16.15
C HIS A 66 -14.85 -31.54 -16.06
N LEU A 67 -15.44 -30.49 -15.51
CA LEU A 67 -16.87 -30.28 -15.48
C LEU A 67 -17.44 -30.20 -16.91
N ALA A 68 -16.80 -29.45 -17.79
CA ALA A 68 -17.22 -29.34 -19.20
C ALA A 68 -17.16 -30.70 -19.95
N GLU A 69 -16.15 -31.54 -19.68
CA GLU A 69 -16.03 -32.89 -20.20
C GLU A 69 -17.21 -33.77 -19.76
N LEU A 70 -17.60 -33.70 -18.48
CA LEU A 70 -18.73 -34.43 -17.95
C LEU A 70 -20.08 -33.96 -18.55
N GLN A 71 -20.23 -32.65 -18.74
CA GLN A 71 -21.41 -32.06 -19.38
C GLN A 71 -21.51 -32.53 -20.84
N GLN A 72 -20.39 -32.51 -21.58
CA GLN A 72 -20.35 -33.01 -22.94
C GLN A 72 -20.65 -34.50 -23.02
N LYS A 73 -20.14 -35.30 -22.07
CA LYS A 73 -20.48 -36.74 -21.99
C LYS A 73 -21.99 -36.94 -21.77
N LEU A 74 -22.59 -36.14 -20.90
CA LEU A 74 -24.04 -36.17 -20.65
C LEU A 74 -24.82 -35.85 -21.92
N GLU A 75 -24.45 -34.76 -22.63
CA GLU A 75 -25.14 -34.36 -23.88
C GLU A 75 -25.06 -35.41 -24.98
N ARG A 76 -23.89 -36.03 -25.15
CA ARG A 76 -23.70 -37.00 -26.21
C ARG A 76 -24.34 -38.36 -25.95
N ASN A 77 -24.31 -38.82 -24.70
CA ASN A 77 -24.60 -40.20 -24.39
C ASN A 77 -25.88 -40.37 -23.53
N ALA A 78 -26.61 -39.30 -23.23
CA ALA A 78 -27.75 -39.36 -22.33
C ALA A 78 -28.83 -40.35 -22.77
N ALA A 79 -29.05 -40.49 -24.09
CA ALA A 79 -30.06 -41.39 -24.68
C ALA A 79 -29.68 -42.86 -24.54
N GLU A 80 -28.39 -43.19 -24.44
CA GLU A 80 -27.88 -44.55 -24.38
C GLU A 80 -27.59 -45.02 -22.96
N MET A 81 -27.61 -44.08 -21.99
CA MET A 81 -27.31 -44.39 -20.60
C MET A 81 -28.46 -45.07 -19.87
N ARG A 82 -28.13 -45.97 -18.96
CA ARG A 82 -29.12 -46.53 -18.04
C ARG A 82 -29.64 -45.43 -17.10
N PRO A 83 -30.92 -45.48 -16.70
CA PRO A 83 -31.52 -44.41 -15.86
C PRO A 83 -30.72 -44.09 -14.60
N GLU A 84 -30.17 -45.08 -13.92
CA GLU A 84 -29.36 -44.90 -12.71
C GLU A 84 -28.01 -44.20 -12.99
N GLU A 85 -27.36 -44.57 -14.08
CA GLU A 85 -26.08 -43.96 -14.51
C GLU A 85 -26.27 -42.51 -14.91
N LEU A 86 -27.33 -42.23 -15.67
CA LEU A 86 -27.73 -40.88 -16.03
C LEU A 86 -27.98 -40.01 -14.81
N GLN A 87 -28.69 -40.53 -13.79
CA GLN A 87 -28.96 -39.79 -12.57
C GLN A 87 -27.70 -39.53 -11.74
N ARG A 88 -26.79 -40.49 -11.65
CA ARG A 88 -25.49 -40.34 -11.00
C ARG A 88 -24.66 -39.25 -11.66
N LEU A 89 -24.55 -39.27 -12.99
CA LEU A 89 -23.81 -38.28 -13.76
C LEU A 89 -24.36 -36.88 -13.59
N LYS A 90 -25.70 -36.72 -13.68
CA LYS A 90 -26.37 -35.44 -13.43
C LYS A 90 -26.09 -34.91 -12.02
N THR A 91 -26.05 -35.78 -11.01
CA THR A 91 -25.78 -35.43 -9.64
C THR A 91 -24.31 -35.02 -9.45
N ASP A 92 -23.36 -35.75 -10.07
CA ASP A 92 -21.92 -35.40 -10.03
C ASP A 92 -21.67 -34.03 -10.68
N ILE A 93 -22.23 -33.76 -11.84
CA ILE A 93 -22.13 -32.48 -12.55
C ILE A 93 -22.64 -31.34 -11.63
N ARG A 94 -23.83 -31.48 -11.03
CA ARG A 94 -24.37 -30.45 -10.12
C ARG A 94 -23.50 -30.23 -8.88
N ASN A 95 -22.93 -31.31 -8.34
CA ASN A 95 -22.07 -31.20 -7.17
C ASN A 95 -20.74 -30.50 -7.50
N ARG A 96 -20.16 -30.83 -8.66
CA ARG A 96 -18.91 -30.17 -9.14
C ARG A 96 -19.16 -28.70 -9.47
N ASP A 97 -20.23 -28.37 -10.15
CA ASP A 97 -20.60 -26.98 -10.46
C ASP A 97 -20.71 -26.14 -9.18
N ARG A 98 -21.40 -26.67 -8.17
CA ARG A 98 -21.49 -26.00 -6.88
C ARG A 98 -20.11 -25.82 -6.21
N LYS A 99 -19.30 -26.90 -6.18
CA LYS A 99 -17.96 -26.82 -5.59
C LYS A 99 -17.07 -25.78 -6.28
N ILE A 100 -17.12 -25.70 -7.62
CA ILE A 100 -16.38 -24.70 -8.40
C ILE A 100 -16.86 -23.29 -8.06
N LYS A 101 -18.18 -23.06 -8.00
CA LYS A 101 -18.74 -21.76 -7.64
C LYS A 101 -18.31 -21.30 -6.23
N TYR A 102 -18.35 -22.21 -5.26
CA TYR A 102 -17.87 -21.92 -3.92
C TYR A 102 -16.37 -21.63 -3.89
N ALA A 103 -15.56 -22.46 -4.55
CA ALA A 103 -14.12 -22.25 -4.63
C ALA A 103 -13.73 -20.92 -5.32
N GLN A 104 -14.53 -20.48 -6.31
CA GLN A 104 -14.34 -19.19 -6.96
C GLN A 104 -14.66 -18.03 -6.00
N ALA A 105 -15.79 -18.11 -5.29
CA ALA A 105 -16.18 -17.09 -4.34
C ALA A 105 -15.16 -16.95 -3.20
N GLU A 106 -14.77 -18.09 -2.60
CA GLU A 106 -13.72 -18.17 -1.58
C GLU A 106 -12.39 -17.59 -2.09
N PHE A 107 -11.99 -17.93 -3.32
CA PHE A 107 -10.76 -17.40 -3.91
C PHE A 107 -10.78 -15.88 -4.04
N HIS A 108 -11.90 -15.29 -4.48
CA HIS A 108 -12.02 -13.83 -4.59
C HIS A 108 -11.99 -13.15 -3.22
N GLU A 109 -12.63 -13.72 -2.23
CA GLU A 109 -12.64 -13.21 -0.86
C GLU A 109 -11.23 -13.27 -0.24
N ASP A 110 -10.58 -14.44 -0.30
CA ASP A 110 -9.20 -14.65 0.19
C ASP A 110 -8.21 -13.69 -0.49
N LEU A 111 -8.33 -13.50 -1.80
CA LEU A 111 -7.46 -12.59 -2.56
C LEU A 111 -7.61 -11.16 -2.08
N SER A 112 -8.85 -10.69 -1.90
CA SER A 112 -9.14 -9.36 -1.38
C SER A 112 -8.57 -9.16 0.03
N LEU A 113 -8.80 -10.14 0.91
CA LEU A 113 -8.26 -10.12 2.27
C LEU A 113 -6.73 -10.06 2.25
N ARG A 114 -6.10 -10.91 1.44
CA ARG A 114 -4.64 -10.99 1.34
C ARG A 114 -4.02 -9.69 0.81
N GLN A 115 -4.63 -9.07 -0.19
CA GLN A 115 -4.20 -7.78 -0.71
C GLN A 115 -4.28 -6.69 0.37
N ASN A 116 -5.36 -6.66 1.15
CA ASN A 116 -5.54 -5.70 2.24
C ASN A 116 -4.52 -5.92 3.37
N GLU A 117 -4.25 -7.16 3.76
CA GLU A 117 -3.22 -7.49 4.76
C GLU A 117 -1.83 -7.02 4.33
N LEU A 118 -1.45 -7.32 3.09
CA LEU A 118 -0.16 -6.90 2.53
C LEU A 118 -0.05 -5.37 2.48
N ARG A 119 -1.10 -4.70 2.03
CA ARG A 119 -1.15 -3.22 2.00
C ARG A 119 -0.97 -2.64 3.41
N THR A 120 -1.73 -3.14 4.39
CA THR A 120 -1.65 -2.65 5.77
C THR A 120 -0.25 -2.86 6.36
N LYS A 121 0.36 -4.01 6.09
CA LYS A 121 1.73 -4.31 6.53
C LYS A 121 2.75 -3.37 5.92
N LEU A 122 2.64 -3.09 4.62
CA LEU A 122 3.54 -2.18 3.92
C LEU A 122 3.39 -0.75 4.43
N VAL A 123 2.16 -0.26 4.60
CA VAL A 123 1.90 1.09 5.15
C VAL A 123 2.56 1.23 6.51
N LYS A 124 2.39 0.28 7.42
CA LYS A 124 3.03 0.31 8.74
C LYS A 124 4.55 0.38 8.66
N GLN A 125 5.16 -0.40 7.75
CA GLN A 125 6.62 -0.38 7.57
C GLN A 125 7.11 0.97 7.05
N VAL A 126 6.36 1.60 6.14
CA VAL A 126 6.65 2.95 5.65
C VAL A 126 6.54 3.97 6.78
N GLU A 127 5.45 3.92 7.56
CA GLU A 127 5.23 4.82 8.71
C GLU A 127 6.36 4.72 9.74
N GLU A 128 6.81 3.51 10.05
CA GLU A 128 7.95 3.29 10.98
C GLU A 128 9.23 3.94 10.46
N VAL A 129 9.57 3.72 9.18
CA VAL A 129 10.77 4.30 8.56
C VAL A 129 10.68 5.82 8.47
N VAL A 130 9.52 6.35 8.10
CA VAL A 130 9.27 7.80 8.03
C VAL A 130 9.43 8.44 9.40
N ALA A 131 8.89 7.81 10.46
CA ALA A 131 9.00 8.32 11.82
C ALA A 131 10.43 8.24 12.37
N GLU A 132 11.23 7.23 11.99
CA GLU A 132 12.65 7.14 12.33
C GLU A 132 13.44 8.26 11.64
N LEU A 133 13.26 8.43 10.34
CA LEU A 133 13.94 9.45 9.55
C LEU A 133 13.58 10.87 10.04
N ALA A 134 12.31 11.12 10.36
CA ALA A 134 11.88 12.39 10.91
C ALA A 134 12.59 12.76 12.21
N ARG A 135 12.80 11.77 13.09
CA ARG A 135 13.53 11.97 14.34
C ARG A 135 15.02 12.19 14.13
N GLU A 136 15.62 11.42 13.21
CA GLU A 136 17.06 11.53 12.90
C GLU A 136 17.39 12.90 12.27
N GLU A 137 16.54 13.41 11.38
CA GLU A 137 16.75 14.66 10.64
C GLU A 137 16.08 15.88 11.28
N ASN A 138 15.46 15.74 12.47
CA ASN A 138 14.72 16.79 13.16
C ASN A 138 13.66 17.45 12.27
N ILE A 139 12.88 16.63 11.56
CA ILE A 139 11.78 17.10 10.72
C ILE A 139 10.54 17.32 11.61
N ASP A 140 9.99 18.54 11.58
CA ASP A 140 8.84 18.94 12.40
C ASP A 140 7.50 18.50 11.76
N LEU A 141 7.44 18.44 10.42
CA LEU A 141 6.22 18.10 9.70
C LEU A 141 6.52 17.35 8.41
N ILE A 142 5.82 16.23 8.19
CA ILE A 142 5.86 15.50 6.93
C ILE A 142 4.47 15.52 6.30
N LEU A 143 4.41 15.97 5.04
CA LEU A 143 3.18 16.01 4.23
C LEU A 143 3.22 14.88 3.20
N SER A 144 2.07 14.23 2.97
CA SER A 144 1.96 13.09 2.06
C SER A 144 0.90 13.23 0.97
N GLU A 145 -0.07 14.13 1.15
CA GLU A 145 -1.22 14.28 0.25
C GLU A 145 -1.64 15.74 0.10
N GLY A 146 -2.45 16.03 -0.93
CA GLY A 146 -3.02 17.36 -1.13
C GLY A 146 -2.06 18.40 -1.72
N LEU A 147 -0.92 17.98 -2.26
CA LEU A 147 0.13 18.86 -2.76
C LEU A 147 0.04 19.02 -4.27
N VAL A 148 0.05 20.27 -4.74
CA VAL A 148 0.05 20.59 -6.18
C VAL A 148 1.46 20.63 -6.76
N TYR A 149 2.44 21.05 -5.94
CA TYR A 149 3.85 21.16 -6.32
C TYR A 149 4.76 20.91 -5.13
N VAL A 150 5.81 20.14 -5.37
CA VAL A 150 6.86 19.85 -4.38
C VAL A 150 8.22 20.05 -5.02
N SER A 151 9.08 20.80 -4.35
CA SER A 151 10.47 20.92 -4.79
C SER A 151 11.26 19.68 -4.37
N LYS A 152 12.21 19.24 -5.22
CA LYS A 152 13.08 18.10 -4.90
C LYS A 152 13.88 18.26 -3.60
N ARG A 153 14.04 19.51 -3.15
CA ARG A 153 14.81 19.83 -1.93
C ARG A 153 14.14 19.32 -0.64
N ILE A 154 12.80 19.25 -0.63
CA ILE A 154 12.03 18.83 0.55
C ILE A 154 11.36 17.46 0.33
N ASP A 155 11.51 16.84 -0.83
CA ASP A 155 11.03 15.47 -1.11
C ASP A 155 12.05 14.46 -0.58
N ILE A 156 11.67 13.75 0.47
CA ILE A 156 12.49 12.72 1.11
C ILE A 156 12.09 11.30 0.71
N SER A 157 11.23 11.14 -0.29
CA SER A 157 10.74 9.80 -0.70
C SER A 157 11.86 8.84 -1.07
N ASP A 158 12.92 9.32 -1.75
CA ASP A 158 14.06 8.49 -2.13
C ASP A 158 14.88 8.04 -0.91
N GLN A 159 14.95 8.85 0.13
CA GLN A 159 15.61 8.48 1.40
C GLN A 159 14.80 7.39 2.12
N VAL A 160 13.47 7.53 2.16
CA VAL A 160 12.58 6.50 2.73
C VAL A 160 12.71 5.18 1.97
N ILE A 161 12.74 5.21 0.62
CA ILE A 161 12.94 4.01 -0.21
C ILE A 161 14.30 3.36 0.08
N GLY A 162 15.36 4.16 0.21
CA GLY A 162 16.68 3.68 0.60
C GLY A 162 16.68 2.95 1.94
N ARG A 163 16.07 3.54 2.96
CA ARG A 163 15.95 2.93 4.30
C ARG A 163 15.11 1.64 4.31
N LEU A 164 14.02 1.60 3.53
CA LEU A 164 13.22 0.38 3.36
C LEU A 164 14.04 -0.73 2.72
N ARG A 165 14.91 -0.40 1.76
CA ARG A 165 15.80 -1.36 1.12
C ARG A 165 16.83 -1.93 2.09
N GLU A 166 17.50 -1.08 2.85
CA GLU A 166 18.45 -1.51 3.90
C GLU A 166 17.81 -2.45 4.92
N LYS A 167 16.61 -2.09 5.41
CA LYS A 167 15.85 -2.94 6.36
C LYS A 167 15.38 -4.27 5.75
N PHE A 168 15.22 -4.34 4.45
CA PHE A 168 14.85 -5.58 3.77
C PHE A 168 16.04 -6.53 3.62
N GLU A 169 17.21 -5.99 3.30
CA GLU A 169 18.46 -6.77 3.13
C GLU A 169 19.01 -7.34 4.44
N THR A 170 18.69 -6.71 5.58
CA THR A 170 19.16 -7.12 6.91
C THR A 170 18.25 -8.16 7.62
N ARG A 171 17.17 -8.59 6.99
CA ARG A 171 16.25 -9.63 7.51
C ARG A 171 16.44 -10.97 6.84
#